data_5418558238b8921aa538cea46bf72719
#
_entry.id   5418558238b8921aa538cea46bf72719
#
_cell.length_a   1.000
_cell.length_b   1.000
_cell.length_c   1.000
_cell.angle_alpha   90.00
_cell.angle_beta   90.00
_cell.angle_gamma   90.00
#
_symmetry.space_group_name_H-M   'P 1'
#
loop_
_entity.id
_entity.type
_entity.pdbx_description
1 polymer ?
#
loop_
_entity_poly.entity_id
_entity_poly.type
_entity_poly.pdbx_seq_one_letter_code
_entity_poly.pdbx_strand_id
1 'polypeptide(L)'
;VAFSRFLEVDYDQGLMVGMIIVFIYAVMGGMKGITYTQIAQYVIMIIAYTIPAIFISFMLTGNPIPQLGLGSTIKDGTYLLDTLDKIVTDLGFNEYTTQARLSHFNMFFYTLSLMIGTAGLPHVIMRFFTVPSVKAARLSAGWALLFIAILYTTAPAVAAMARLNFMATIDQPNQEKNLAYENRPSWFSNWEKTGLLKFEDKNQDGLIQYDGNETNEMVKVDRDIMVLANPEIAGLPNWVIALVAAGGLAAALSTAAGLLLAISSAISHDLLKGVFKPEITEKEELKASRVAMAASIAVAGYFGFNPPDFAAGTVALAFGLAASSIFPALMMGIFS
;
A
#
# COMPACT_ATOMS: atom_id res chain seq x y z
N VAL A 1 -4.74 -9.29 0.58
CA VAL A 1 -5.60 -8.47 -0.31
C VAL A 1 -5.42 -8.89 -1.76
N ALA A 2 -4.27 -8.61 -2.44
CA ALA A 2 -4.11 -8.90 -3.87
C ALA A 2 -4.27 -10.39 -4.21
N PHE A 3 -3.57 -11.30 -3.51
CA PHE A 3 -3.71 -12.73 -3.73
C PHE A 3 -5.15 -13.23 -3.50
N SER A 4 -5.80 -12.75 -2.46
CA SER A 4 -7.18 -13.09 -2.13
C SER A 4 -8.13 -12.69 -3.28
N ARG A 5 -8.02 -11.44 -3.76
CA ARG A 5 -8.87 -10.94 -4.84
C ARG A 5 -8.66 -11.69 -6.17
N PHE A 6 -7.42 -11.89 -6.59
CA PHE A 6 -7.13 -12.42 -7.92
C PHE A 6 -7.13 -13.95 -8.01
N LEU A 7 -7.06 -14.64 -6.87
CA LEU A 7 -7.31 -16.09 -6.79
C LEU A 7 -8.76 -16.41 -6.41
N GLU A 8 -9.58 -15.39 -6.17
CA GLU A 8 -10.98 -15.51 -5.71
C GLU A 8 -11.13 -16.39 -4.47
N VAL A 9 -10.21 -16.22 -3.51
CA VAL A 9 -10.19 -16.94 -2.24
C VAL A 9 -10.35 -15.98 -1.07
N ASP A 10 -10.72 -16.51 0.08
CA ASP A 10 -10.77 -15.73 1.31
C ASP A 10 -9.42 -15.11 1.68
N TYR A 11 -9.45 -14.01 2.47
CA TYR A 11 -8.26 -13.25 2.84
C TYR A 11 -7.16 -14.12 3.44
N ASP A 12 -7.51 -15.01 4.35
CA ASP A 12 -6.56 -15.87 5.07
C ASP A 12 -5.85 -16.85 4.12
N GLN A 13 -6.58 -17.41 3.16
CA GLN A 13 -6.02 -18.29 2.14
C GLN A 13 -5.08 -17.52 1.20
N GLY A 14 -5.47 -16.32 0.78
CA GLY A 14 -4.62 -15.43 -0.02
C GLY A 14 -3.34 -15.02 0.70
N LEU A 15 -3.42 -14.78 2.02
CA LEU A 15 -2.26 -14.50 2.85
C LEU A 15 -1.30 -15.70 2.91
N MET A 16 -1.81 -16.90 3.13
CA MET A 16 -1.01 -18.13 3.15
C MET A 16 -0.26 -18.36 1.83
N VAL A 17 -0.93 -18.19 0.70
CA VAL A 17 -0.30 -18.29 -0.63
C VAL A 17 0.82 -17.25 -0.78
N GLY A 18 0.56 -16.01 -0.39
CA GLY A 18 1.58 -14.94 -0.42
C GLY A 18 2.80 -15.27 0.44
N MET A 19 2.59 -15.76 1.65
CA MET A 19 3.67 -16.16 2.56
C MET A 19 4.54 -17.29 1.98
N ILE A 20 3.93 -18.30 1.38
CA ILE A 20 4.65 -19.43 0.74
C ILE A 20 5.51 -18.93 -0.42
N ILE A 21 4.98 -18.07 -1.28
CA ILE A 21 5.71 -17.50 -2.41
C ILE A 21 6.90 -16.66 -1.92
N VAL A 22 6.66 -15.78 -0.94
CA VAL A 22 7.73 -14.96 -0.33
C VAL A 22 8.80 -15.84 0.29
N PHE A 23 8.41 -16.89 1.03
CA PHE A 23 9.35 -17.83 1.63
C PHE A 23 10.27 -18.47 0.59
N ILE A 24 9.69 -19.03 -0.47
CA ILE A 24 10.46 -19.73 -1.51
C ILE A 24 11.48 -18.78 -2.14
N TYR A 25 11.03 -17.63 -2.61
CA TYR A 25 11.92 -16.76 -3.38
C TYR A 25 12.91 -15.96 -2.50
N ALA A 26 12.54 -15.58 -1.28
CA ALA A 26 13.42 -14.87 -0.37
C ALA A 26 14.54 -15.76 0.18
N VAL A 27 14.21 -16.99 0.57
CA VAL A 27 15.19 -17.95 1.10
C VAL A 27 16.17 -18.44 0.03
N MET A 28 15.73 -18.55 -1.24
CA MET A 28 16.56 -19.05 -2.34
C MET A 28 17.31 -17.94 -3.10
N GLY A 29 16.79 -16.73 -3.13
CA GLY A 29 17.25 -15.66 -4.03
C GLY A 29 18.55 -14.96 -3.59
N GLY A 30 18.78 -14.80 -2.31
CA GLY A 30 19.90 -14.01 -1.78
C GLY A 30 19.93 -12.55 -2.26
N MET A 31 20.97 -11.78 -1.87
CA MET A 31 21.07 -10.34 -2.16
C MET A 31 21.01 -10.01 -3.66
N LYS A 32 21.76 -10.77 -4.48
CA LYS A 32 21.87 -10.51 -5.92
C LYS A 32 20.56 -10.83 -6.65
N GLY A 33 19.92 -11.96 -6.34
CA GLY A 33 18.63 -12.35 -6.91
C GLY A 33 17.53 -11.34 -6.56
N ILE A 34 17.45 -10.95 -5.28
CA ILE A 34 16.48 -9.96 -4.80
C ILE A 34 16.67 -8.60 -5.50
N THR A 35 17.90 -8.15 -5.74
CA THR A 35 18.14 -6.88 -6.42
C THR A 35 17.62 -6.88 -7.85
N TYR A 36 17.87 -7.93 -8.64
CA TYR A 36 17.37 -8.02 -10.01
C TYR A 36 15.86 -8.15 -10.09
N THR A 37 15.27 -8.96 -9.20
CA THR A 37 13.80 -9.10 -9.16
C THR A 37 13.14 -7.78 -8.77
N GLN A 38 13.69 -7.00 -7.84
CA GLN A 38 13.15 -5.71 -7.45
C GLN A 38 13.20 -4.67 -8.57
N ILE A 39 14.20 -4.71 -9.46
CA ILE A 39 14.22 -3.84 -10.64
C ILE A 39 13.03 -4.15 -11.54
N ALA A 40 12.80 -5.43 -11.87
CA ALA A 40 11.66 -5.83 -12.70
C ALA A 40 10.32 -5.50 -12.03
N GLN A 41 10.20 -5.78 -10.74
CA GLN A 41 9.00 -5.46 -9.95
C GLN A 41 8.72 -3.97 -9.91
N TYR A 42 9.76 -3.12 -9.80
CA TYR A 42 9.58 -1.68 -9.81
C TYR A 42 9.06 -1.16 -11.16
N VAL A 43 9.57 -1.68 -12.27
CA VAL A 43 9.09 -1.31 -13.61
C VAL A 43 7.61 -1.66 -13.78
N ILE A 44 7.22 -2.87 -13.35
CA ILE A 44 5.82 -3.29 -13.40
C ILE A 44 4.95 -2.40 -12.50
N MET A 45 5.41 -2.15 -11.28
CA MET A 45 4.67 -1.36 -10.28
C MET A 45 4.41 0.08 -10.76
N ILE A 46 5.43 0.79 -11.28
CA ILE A 46 5.23 2.18 -11.70
C ILE A 46 4.27 2.29 -12.89
N ILE A 47 4.34 1.36 -13.84
CA ILE A 47 3.43 1.29 -14.98
C ILE A 47 2.01 0.96 -14.50
N ALA A 48 1.88 -0.05 -13.63
CA ALA A 48 0.61 -0.50 -13.07
C ALA A 48 -0.09 0.56 -12.20
N TYR A 49 0.67 1.44 -11.58
CA TYR A 49 0.12 2.53 -10.78
C TYR A 49 -0.25 3.76 -11.61
N THR A 50 0.60 4.15 -12.55
CA THR A 50 0.41 5.39 -13.31
C THR A 50 -0.66 5.26 -14.41
N ILE A 51 -0.72 4.13 -15.11
CA ILE A 51 -1.70 3.93 -16.20
C ILE A 51 -3.14 4.09 -15.72
N PRO A 52 -3.64 3.35 -14.71
CA PRO A 52 -5.02 3.52 -14.26
C PRO A 52 -5.27 4.90 -13.69
N ALA A 53 -4.28 5.51 -13.00
CA ALA A 53 -4.41 6.87 -12.50
C ALA A 53 -4.65 7.90 -13.63
N ILE A 54 -3.94 7.75 -14.76
CA ILE A 54 -4.13 8.58 -15.96
C ILE A 54 -5.54 8.37 -16.54
N PHE A 55 -5.95 7.11 -16.72
CA PHE A 55 -7.28 6.81 -17.27
C PHE A 55 -8.41 7.36 -16.40
N ILE A 56 -8.34 7.12 -15.09
CA ILE A 56 -9.36 7.58 -14.15
C ILE A 56 -9.41 9.10 -14.09
N SER A 57 -8.26 9.77 -14.03
CA SER A 57 -8.18 11.22 -14.05
C SER A 57 -8.80 11.80 -15.31
N PHE A 58 -8.48 11.23 -16.47
CA PHE A 58 -9.05 11.66 -17.74
C PHE A 58 -10.56 11.40 -17.83
N MET A 59 -11.04 10.28 -17.31
CA MET A 59 -12.48 9.95 -17.30
C MET A 59 -13.29 10.90 -16.43
N LEU A 60 -12.76 11.27 -15.28
CA LEU A 60 -13.47 12.14 -14.32
C LEU A 60 -13.36 13.62 -14.67
N THR A 61 -12.17 14.09 -15.05
CA THR A 61 -11.87 15.52 -15.17
C THR A 61 -11.49 15.96 -16.58
N GLY A 62 -11.31 15.03 -17.53
CA GLY A 62 -10.76 15.33 -18.85
C GLY A 62 -9.25 15.62 -18.84
N ASN A 63 -8.58 15.61 -17.68
CA ASN A 63 -7.17 15.87 -17.56
C ASN A 63 -6.38 14.55 -17.39
N PRO A 64 -5.44 14.21 -18.30
CA PRO A 64 -4.68 12.97 -18.19
C PRO A 64 -3.60 12.98 -17.11
N ILE A 65 -3.28 14.14 -16.52
CA ILE A 65 -2.29 14.26 -15.45
C ILE A 65 -3.01 14.21 -14.10
N PRO A 66 -2.92 13.12 -13.31
CA PRO A 66 -3.70 12.97 -12.09
C PRO A 66 -3.50 14.08 -11.06
N GLN A 67 -2.27 14.60 -10.95
CA GLN A 67 -1.96 15.71 -10.05
C GLN A 67 -2.72 17.00 -10.40
N LEU A 68 -2.90 17.26 -11.69
CA LEU A 68 -3.70 18.39 -12.17
C LEU A 68 -5.19 18.07 -12.13
N GLY A 69 -5.58 16.81 -12.42
CA GLY A 69 -6.94 16.32 -12.30
C GLY A 69 -7.52 16.48 -10.91
N LEU A 70 -6.70 16.33 -9.85
CA LEU A 70 -7.12 16.53 -8.47
C LEU A 70 -7.67 17.93 -8.21
N GLY A 71 -7.09 18.95 -8.82
CA GLY A 71 -7.53 20.35 -8.73
C GLY A 71 -8.45 20.81 -9.87
N SER A 72 -8.86 19.88 -10.76
CA SER A 72 -9.71 20.18 -11.90
C SER A 72 -11.20 20.02 -11.58
N THR A 73 -12.04 20.55 -12.48
CA THR A 73 -13.48 20.30 -12.44
C THR A 73 -13.84 18.97 -13.07
N ILE A 74 -14.92 18.36 -12.59
CA ILE A 74 -15.55 17.19 -13.23
C ILE A 74 -16.52 17.64 -14.32
N LYS A 75 -17.18 16.71 -14.99
CA LYS A 75 -18.02 16.96 -16.18
C LYS A 75 -19.19 17.93 -15.95
N ASP A 76 -19.67 18.07 -14.73
CA ASP A 76 -20.75 18.99 -14.35
C ASP A 76 -20.26 20.42 -14.06
N GLY A 77 -18.96 20.68 -14.14
CA GLY A 77 -18.33 21.98 -13.89
C GLY A 77 -17.98 22.27 -12.43
N THR A 78 -18.26 21.34 -11.51
CA THR A 78 -17.85 21.46 -10.09
C THR A 78 -16.44 20.92 -9.89
N TYR A 79 -15.70 21.42 -8.90
CA TYR A 79 -14.39 20.89 -8.58
C TYR A 79 -14.49 19.47 -8.01
N LEU A 80 -13.55 18.60 -8.38
CA LEU A 80 -13.54 17.20 -7.94
C LEU A 80 -13.57 17.06 -6.42
N LEU A 81 -12.78 17.85 -5.72
CA LEU A 81 -12.72 17.82 -4.26
C LEU A 81 -14.00 18.35 -3.60
N ASP A 82 -14.59 19.40 -4.15
CA ASP A 82 -15.88 19.94 -3.65
C ASP A 82 -17.01 18.92 -3.84
N THR A 83 -17.01 18.23 -4.99
CA THR A 83 -17.96 17.13 -5.23
C THR A 83 -17.76 15.99 -4.24
N LEU A 84 -16.50 15.61 -3.97
CA LEU A 84 -16.21 14.57 -2.99
C LEU A 84 -16.65 14.97 -1.59
N ASP A 85 -16.33 16.20 -1.17
CA ASP A 85 -16.75 16.73 0.15
C ASP A 85 -18.27 16.76 0.29
N LYS A 86 -18.96 17.18 -0.75
CA LYS A 86 -20.43 17.17 -0.78
C LYS A 86 -20.99 15.77 -0.60
N ILE A 87 -20.54 14.79 -1.41
CA ILE A 87 -21.05 13.41 -1.34
C ILE A 87 -20.78 12.80 0.04
N VAL A 88 -19.58 12.96 0.59
CA VAL A 88 -19.28 12.36 1.90
C VAL A 88 -20.06 13.02 3.03
N THR A 89 -20.33 14.33 2.96
CA THR A 89 -21.14 15.02 3.97
C THR A 89 -22.62 14.71 3.84
N ASP A 90 -23.14 14.61 2.63
CA ASP A 90 -24.53 14.18 2.38
C ASP A 90 -24.80 12.77 2.94
N LEU A 91 -23.79 11.90 2.91
CA LEU A 91 -23.82 10.56 3.51
C LEU A 91 -23.53 10.54 5.04
N GLY A 92 -23.41 11.70 5.68
CA GLY A 92 -23.16 11.79 7.13
C GLY A 92 -21.74 11.51 7.56
N PHE A 93 -20.79 11.41 6.64
CA PHE A 93 -19.37 11.35 6.95
C PHE A 93 -18.82 12.78 7.15
N ASN A 94 -17.65 12.85 7.78
CA ASN A 94 -16.94 14.11 7.87
C ASN A 94 -16.33 14.52 6.52
N GLU A 95 -16.25 15.81 6.29
CA GLU A 95 -15.61 16.42 5.13
C GLU A 95 -14.23 15.82 4.83
N TYR A 96 -13.93 15.50 3.58
CA TYR A 96 -12.69 14.82 3.22
C TYR A 96 -11.48 15.76 3.27
N THR A 97 -11.66 17.00 2.79
CA THR A 97 -10.55 17.94 2.60
C THR A 97 -10.19 18.73 3.86
N THR A 98 -11.17 19.07 4.70
CA THR A 98 -10.96 19.99 5.83
C THR A 98 -10.93 19.30 7.19
N GLN A 99 -11.33 18.03 7.28
CA GLN A 99 -11.30 17.32 8.55
C GLN A 99 -9.87 17.11 9.06
N ALA A 100 -9.47 17.91 10.02
CA ALA A 100 -8.23 17.70 10.75
C ALA A 100 -8.37 16.52 11.73
N ARG A 101 -7.79 15.37 11.41
CA ARG A 101 -7.73 14.20 12.31
C ARG A 101 -6.75 14.39 13.47
N LEU A 102 -5.75 15.24 13.27
CA LEU A 102 -4.68 15.54 14.23
C LEU A 102 -4.56 17.06 14.38
N SER A 103 -4.12 17.52 15.56
CA SER A 103 -3.72 18.92 15.72
C SER A 103 -2.57 19.26 14.76
N HIS A 104 -2.43 20.53 14.37
CA HIS A 104 -1.34 20.98 13.49
C HIS A 104 0.04 20.57 13.99
N PHE A 105 0.24 20.62 15.30
CA PHE A 105 1.49 20.23 15.96
C PHE A 105 1.74 18.71 15.79
N ASN A 106 0.75 17.87 16.04
CA ASN A 106 0.86 16.43 15.87
C ASN A 106 1.05 16.06 14.39
N MET A 107 0.39 16.76 13.46
CA MET A 107 0.56 16.55 12.03
C MET A 107 2.00 16.87 11.58
N PHE A 108 2.58 17.96 12.11
CA PHE A 108 3.97 18.30 11.84
C PHE A 108 4.92 17.18 12.30
N PHE A 109 4.81 16.70 13.54
CA PHE A 109 5.66 15.62 14.03
C PHE A 109 5.40 14.28 13.36
N TYR A 110 4.16 14.00 12.99
CA TYR A 110 3.82 12.80 12.22
C TYR A 110 4.54 12.82 10.86
N THR A 111 4.44 13.92 10.13
CA THR A 111 5.13 14.10 8.85
C THR A 111 6.65 14.04 9.01
N LEU A 112 7.19 14.72 10.02
CA LEU A 112 8.62 14.71 10.31
C LEU A 112 9.13 13.30 10.64
N SER A 113 8.38 12.50 11.40
CA SER A 113 8.73 11.13 11.73
C SER A 113 8.77 10.22 10.49
N LEU A 114 7.84 10.40 9.56
CA LEU A 114 7.85 9.68 8.27
C LEU A 114 9.06 10.06 7.42
N MET A 115 9.39 11.35 7.33
CA MET A 115 10.55 11.83 6.57
C MET A 115 11.86 11.32 7.15
N ILE A 116 12.08 11.47 8.45
CA ILE A 116 13.29 11.02 9.15
C ILE A 116 13.35 9.49 9.19
N GLY A 117 12.23 8.83 9.45
CA GLY A 117 12.11 7.38 9.50
C GLY A 117 12.57 6.71 8.21
N THR A 118 12.27 7.31 7.06
CA THR A 118 12.74 6.81 5.76
C THR A 118 14.26 6.68 5.72
N ALA A 119 15.00 7.64 6.28
CA ALA A 119 16.46 7.60 6.34
C ALA A 119 17.00 6.57 7.35
N GLY A 120 16.17 6.13 8.30
CA GLY A 120 16.52 5.12 9.30
C GLY A 120 16.14 3.68 8.93
N LEU A 121 15.52 3.44 7.78
CA LEU A 121 15.08 2.10 7.38
C LEU A 121 16.26 1.21 6.93
N PRO A 122 16.55 0.09 7.59
CA PRO A 122 17.72 -0.74 7.30
C PRO A 122 17.75 -1.25 5.86
N HIS A 123 16.62 -1.67 5.31
CA HIS A 123 16.51 -2.19 3.94
C HIS A 123 16.74 -1.11 2.86
N VAL A 124 16.61 0.17 3.20
CA VAL A 124 16.97 1.29 2.33
C VAL A 124 18.47 1.56 2.43
N ILE A 125 19.00 1.64 3.65
CA ILE A 125 20.41 1.96 3.92
C ILE A 125 21.34 0.95 3.27
N MET A 126 21.06 -0.36 3.40
CA MET A 126 21.94 -1.40 2.83
C MET A 126 22.06 -1.35 1.30
N ARG A 127 21.17 -0.63 0.58
CA ARG A 127 21.29 -0.44 -0.88
C ARG A 127 22.48 0.44 -1.26
N PHE A 128 22.88 1.37 -0.40
CA PHE A 128 24.06 2.19 -0.65
C PHE A 128 25.37 1.39 -0.61
N PHE A 129 25.38 0.22 0.03
CA PHE A 129 26.54 -0.69 0.04
C PHE A 129 26.59 -1.61 -1.20
N THR A 130 25.56 -1.65 -2.01
CA THR A 130 25.50 -2.51 -3.20
C THR A 130 25.94 -1.82 -4.48
N VAL A 131 26.31 -0.54 -4.43
CA VAL A 131 26.74 0.26 -5.59
C VAL A 131 28.28 0.34 -5.68
N PRO A 132 28.84 0.41 -6.89
CA PRO A 132 30.29 0.32 -7.07
C PRO A 132 31.07 1.59 -6.66
N SER A 133 30.41 2.73 -6.50
CA SER A 133 31.07 4.00 -6.16
C SER A 133 30.12 4.99 -5.52
N VAL A 134 30.67 5.97 -4.79
CA VAL A 134 29.92 7.09 -4.19
C VAL A 134 29.18 7.92 -5.27
N LYS A 135 29.79 8.10 -6.45
CA LYS A 135 29.15 8.79 -7.58
C LYS A 135 27.91 8.03 -8.06
N ALA A 136 28.00 6.70 -8.17
CA ALA A 136 26.86 5.85 -8.51
C ALA A 136 25.76 5.89 -7.44
N ALA A 137 26.13 5.91 -6.14
CA ALA A 137 25.17 6.07 -5.04
C ALA A 137 24.39 7.39 -5.13
N ARG A 138 25.08 8.51 -5.35
CA ARG A 138 24.45 9.82 -5.50
C ARG A 138 23.54 9.90 -6.73
N LEU A 139 23.95 9.33 -7.85
CA LEU A 139 23.14 9.31 -9.06
C LEU A 139 21.88 8.44 -8.87
N SER A 140 22.02 7.28 -8.26
CA SER A 140 20.87 6.40 -7.98
C SER A 140 19.89 7.03 -6.99
N ALA A 141 20.38 7.75 -5.97
CA ALA A 141 19.52 8.51 -5.07
C ALA A 141 18.73 9.61 -5.80
N GLY A 142 19.36 10.32 -6.74
CA GLY A 142 18.67 11.33 -7.57
C GLY A 142 17.54 10.72 -8.42
N TRP A 143 17.79 9.59 -9.09
CA TRP A 143 16.75 8.87 -9.83
C TRP A 143 15.65 8.30 -8.91
N ALA A 144 16.02 7.77 -7.76
CA ALA A 144 15.04 7.29 -6.79
C ALA A 144 14.10 8.42 -6.33
N LEU A 145 14.63 9.60 -6.03
CA LEU A 145 13.83 10.77 -5.66
C LEU A 145 12.85 11.19 -6.75
N LEU A 146 13.28 11.19 -8.03
CA LEU A 146 12.40 11.48 -9.16
C LEU A 146 11.22 10.50 -9.23
N PHE A 147 11.52 9.22 -9.17
CA PHE A 147 10.49 8.18 -9.25
C PHE A 147 9.57 8.15 -8.03
N ILE A 148 10.11 8.40 -6.84
CA ILE A 148 9.33 8.57 -5.62
C ILE A 148 8.40 9.78 -5.74
N ALA A 149 8.89 10.91 -6.24
CA ALA A 149 8.09 12.11 -6.44
C ALA A 149 6.89 11.85 -7.37
N ILE A 150 7.09 11.13 -8.47
CA ILE A 150 6.00 10.76 -9.38
C ILE A 150 4.92 9.95 -8.65
N LEU A 151 5.30 8.91 -7.89
CA LEU A 151 4.35 8.06 -7.17
C LEU A 151 3.63 8.83 -6.05
N TYR A 152 4.35 9.54 -5.20
CA TYR A 152 3.77 10.21 -4.04
C TYR A 152 2.93 11.44 -4.40
N THR A 153 3.25 12.15 -5.47
CA THR A 153 2.39 13.25 -5.95
C THR A 153 1.12 12.75 -6.65
N THR A 154 1.14 11.53 -7.18
CA THR A 154 -0.05 10.88 -7.77
C THR A 154 -0.99 10.31 -6.71
N ALA A 155 -0.45 9.89 -5.56
CA ALA A 155 -1.22 9.17 -4.52
C ALA A 155 -2.46 9.95 -4.00
N PRO A 156 -2.41 11.25 -3.68
CA PRO A 156 -3.58 12.00 -3.26
C PRO A 156 -4.70 12.01 -4.31
N ALA A 157 -4.34 12.15 -5.59
CA ALA A 157 -5.30 12.11 -6.69
C ALA A 157 -5.97 10.74 -6.81
N VAL A 158 -5.19 9.67 -6.76
CA VAL A 158 -5.73 8.29 -6.78
C VAL A 158 -6.66 8.05 -5.60
N ALA A 159 -6.29 8.50 -4.40
CA ALA A 159 -7.09 8.32 -3.21
C ALA A 159 -8.44 9.06 -3.28
N ALA A 160 -8.42 10.33 -3.68
CA ALA A 160 -9.64 11.13 -3.82
C ALA A 160 -10.57 10.58 -4.92
N MET A 161 -9.99 10.24 -6.09
CA MET A 161 -10.74 9.68 -7.22
C MET A 161 -11.30 8.29 -6.91
N ALA A 162 -10.55 7.45 -6.18
CA ALA A 162 -11.03 6.14 -5.75
C ALA A 162 -12.23 6.26 -4.81
N ARG A 163 -12.14 7.19 -3.85
CA ARG A 163 -13.24 7.43 -2.91
C ARG A 163 -14.46 7.99 -3.62
N LEU A 164 -14.26 8.95 -4.54
CA LEU A 164 -15.35 9.51 -5.34
C LEU A 164 -16.06 8.42 -6.16
N ASN A 165 -15.30 7.60 -6.89
CA ASN A 165 -15.85 6.50 -7.69
C ASN A 165 -16.63 5.49 -6.84
N PHE A 166 -16.08 5.13 -5.67
CA PHE A 166 -16.73 4.20 -4.76
C PHE A 166 -18.05 4.75 -4.23
N MET A 167 -18.04 5.99 -3.71
CA MET A 167 -19.23 6.66 -3.18
C MET A 167 -20.30 6.83 -4.27
N ALA A 168 -19.93 7.34 -5.44
CA ALA A 168 -20.84 7.55 -6.56
C ALA A 168 -21.45 6.25 -7.13
N THR A 169 -20.86 5.09 -6.86
CA THR A 169 -21.44 3.80 -7.26
C THR A 169 -22.56 3.38 -6.31
N ILE A 170 -22.43 3.67 -5.02
CA ILE A 170 -23.39 3.28 -3.99
C ILE A 170 -24.49 4.33 -3.89
N ASP A 171 -24.11 5.60 -3.78
CA ASP A 171 -25.00 6.76 -3.79
C ASP A 171 -25.09 7.30 -5.21
N GLN A 172 -26.17 6.95 -5.91
CA GLN A 172 -26.41 7.42 -7.27
C GLN A 172 -27.18 8.74 -7.23
N PRO A 173 -26.53 9.90 -7.39
CA PRO A 173 -27.14 11.22 -7.17
C PRO A 173 -28.33 11.53 -8.09
N ASN A 174 -28.60 10.70 -9.10
CA ASN A 174 -29.72 10.84 -10.02
C ASN A 174 -30.85 9.80 -9.80
N GLN A 175 -30.76 8.99 -8.75
CA GLN A 175 -31.79 8.02 -8.39
C GLN A 175 -32.37 8.38 -7.01
N GLU A 176 -33.69 8.35 -6.91
CA GLU A 176 -34.40 8.59 -5.64
C GLU A 176 -34.14 7.50 -4.58
N LYS A 177 -33.38 6.46 -4.93
CA LYS A 177 -33.10 5.32 -4.06
C LYS A 177 -31.64 4.87 -4.20
N ASN A 178 -31.09 4.40 -3.08
CA ASN A 178 -29.81 3.72 -3.02
C ASN A 178 -29.75 2.52 -3.96
N LEU A 179 -28.55 2.06 -4.30
CA LEU A 179 -28.34 0.91 -5.17
C LEU A 179 -28.98 -0.36 -4.57
N ALA A 180 -29.85 -1.04 -5.32
CA ALA A 180 -30.38 -2.31 -4.90
C ALA A 180 -29.27 -3.39 -4.88
N TYR A 181 -29.19 -4.18 -3.80
CA TYR A 181 -28.16 -5.21 -3.64
C TYR A 181 -28.17 -6.23 -4.77
N GLU A 182 -29.34 -6.57 -5.30
CA GLU A 182 -29.47 -7.46 -6.45
C GLU A 182 -28.80 -6.91 -7.72
N ASN A 183 -28.78 -5.58 -7.87
CA ASN A 183 -28.23 -4.87 -9.03
C ASN A 183 -26.76 -4.45 -8.82
N ARG A 184 -26.12 -4.93 -7.76
CA ARG A 184 -24.74 -4.57 -7.46
C ARG A 184 -23.79 -4.93 -8.60
N PRO A 185 -22.82 -4.08 -8.92
CA PRO A 185 -21.87 -4.35 -9.98
C PRO A 185 -20.98 -5.57 -9.64
N SER A 186 -20.45 -6.22 -10.67
CA SER A 186 -19.63 -7.43 -10.52
C SER A 186 -18.41 -7.24 -9.60
N TRP A 187 -17.80 -6.06 -9.62
CA TRP A 187 -16.67 -5.77 -8.74
C TRP A 187 -17.07 -5.90 -7.26
N PHE A 188 -18.27 -5.46 -6.88
CA PHE A 188 -18.77 -5.56 -5.50
C PHE A 188 -18.81 -7.02 -5.04
N SER A 189 -19.47 -7.89 -5.80
CA SER A 189 -19.55 -9.34 -5.51
C SER A 189 -18.16 -10.00 -5.45
N ASN A 190 -17.24 -9.55 -6.30
CA ASN A 190 -15.87 -10.09 -6.31
C ASN A 190 -15.09 -9.74 -5.05
N TRP A 191 -15.28 -8.54 -4.49
CA TRP A 191 -14.64 -8.14 -3.25
C TRP A 191 -15.35 -8.71 -2.01
N GLU A 192 -16.66 -8.96 -2.08
CA GLU A 192 -17.39 -9.68 -1.02
C GLU A 192 -16.83 -11.09 -0.80
N LYS A 193 -16.51 -11.84 -1.87
CA LYS A 193 -15.89 -13.18 -1.78
C LYS A 193 -14.60 -13.21 -0.98
N THR A 194 -13.88 -12.09 -0.91
CA THR A 194 -12.63 -11.99 -0.14
C THR A 194 -12.84 -11.73 1.35
N GLY A 195 -14.06 -11.42 1.77
CA GLY A 195 -14.37 -10.98 3.12
C GLY A 195 -13.83 -9.59 3.50
N LEU A 196 -13.29 -8.83 2.52
CA LEU A 196 -12.79 -7.47 2.71
C LEU A 196 -13.85 -6.39 2.45
N LEU A 197 -14.94 -6.77 1.81
CA LEU A 197 -16.15 -5.99 1.66
C LEU A 197 -17.31 -6.82 2.19
N LYS A 198 -18.19 -6.23 3.02
CA LYS A 198 -19.33 -6.94 3.58
C LYS A 198 -20.53 -6.01 3.72
N PHE A 199 -21.64 -6.45 3.19
CA PHE A 199 -22.95 -5.83 3.33
C PHE A 199 -23.85 -6.68 4.24
N GLU A 200 -24.65 -6.05 5.07
CA GLU A 200 -25.71 -6.68 5.88
C GLU A 200 -26.95 -5.80 5.80
N ASP A 201 -27.98 -6.29 5.14
CA ASP A 201 -29.29 -5.63 5.06
C ASP A 201 -29.97 -5.67 6.44
N LYS A 202 -29.85 -4.57 7.18
CA LYS A 202 -30.37 -4.48 8.57
C LYS A 202 -31.86 -4.15 8.61
N ASN A 203 -32.33 -3.37 7.64
CA ASN A 203 -33.70 -2.89 7.57
C ASN A 203 -34.61 -3.73 6.64
N GLN A 204 -34.00 -4.69 5.92
CA GLN A 204 -34.66 -5.62 4.98
C GLN A 204 -35.37 -4.93 3.81
N ASP A 205 -34.79 -3.80 3.32
CA ASP A 205 -35.29 -3.09 2.16
C ASP A 205 -34.58 -3.50 0.84
N GLY A 206 -33.53 -4.30 0.92
CA GLY A 206 -32.75 -4.78 -0.21
C GLY A 206 -31.88 -3.71 -0.87
N LEU A 207 -31.72 -2.54 -0.26
CA LEU A 207 -30.93 -1.43 -0.77
C LEU A 207 -29.60 -1.33 0.03
N ILE A 208 -28.54 -0.88 -0.61
CA ILE A 208 -27.24 -0.68 0.05
C ILE A 208 -27.22 0.72 0.67
N GLN A 209 -27.22 0.82 1.98
CA GLN A 209 -26.96 2.04 2.71
C GLN A 209 -25.49 2.10 3.15
N TYR A 210 -24.79 3.12 2.68
CA TYR A 210 -23.43 3.41 3.13
C TYR A 210 -23.36 4.84 3.65
N ASP A 211 -23.47 4.99 4.94
CA ASP A 211 -23.50 6.28 5.62
C ASP A 211 -22.58 6.31 6.84
N GLY A 212 -22.41 7.49 7.43
CA GLY A 212 -21.62 7.71 8.64
C GLY A 212 -22.36 7.41 9.95
N ASN A 213 -23.60 6.89 9.90
CA ASN A 213 -24.49 6.71 11.02
C ASN A 213 -24.64 5.23 11.40
N GLU A 214 -25.49 4.96 12.41
CA GLU A 214 -25.81 3.59 12.86
C GLU A 214 -26.64 2.80 11.82
N THR A 215 -27.26 3.50 10.88
CA THR A 215 -28.01 2.93 9.75
C THR A 215 -27.11 2.29 8.69
N ASN A 216 -25.81 2.48 8.77
CA ASN A 216 -24.84 1.92 7.84
C ASN A 216 -24.92 0.40 7.75
N GLU A 217 -25.14 -0.11 6.55
CA GLU A 217 -25.24 -1.53 6.22
C GLU A 217 -23.99 -2.11 5.56
N MET A 218 -23.08 -1.22 5.15
CA MET A 218 -21.74 -1.62 4.73
C MET A 218 -20.88 -1.87 5.99
N VAL A 219 -21.07 -3.03 6.62
CA VAL A 219 -20.45 -3.37 7.91
C VAL A 219 -18.95 -3.52 7.84
N LYS A 220 -18.42 -3.79 6.65
CA LYS A 220 -16.98 -3.83 6.42
C LYS A 220 -16.65 -3.26 5.04
N VAL A 221 -15.84 -2.22 5.02
CA VAL A 221 -15.16 -1.71 3.83
C VAL A 221 -13.69 -1.57 4.20
N ASP A 222 -12.90 -2.54 3.83
CA ASP A 222 -11.47 -2.54 4.13
C ASP A 222 -10.77 -1.43 3.35
N ARG A 223 -10.00 -0.60 4.03
CA ARG A 223 -9.33 0.57 3.43
C ARG A 223 -8.25 0.18 2.42
N ASP A 224 -7.66 -0.99 2.60
CA ASP A 224 -6.56 -1.48 1.76
C ASP A 224 -7.03 -1.98 0.39
N ILE A 225 -8.35 -2.13 0.15
CA ILE A 225 -8.87 -2.50 -1.17
C ILE A 225 -8.95 -1.33 -2.14
N MET A 226 -9.04 -0.09 -1.66
CA MET A 226 -9.45 1.07 -2.47
C MET A 226 -8.60 1.28 -3.72
N VAL A 227 -7.27 1.16 -3.61
CA VAL A 227 -6.36 1.36 -4.75
C VAL A 227 -6.49 0.23 -5.77
N LEU A 228 -6.65 -1.02 -5.30
CA LEU A 228 -6.76 -2.21 -6.17
C LEU A 228 -8.14 -2.32 -6.81
N ALA A 229 -9.19 -1.91 -6.11
CA ALA A 229 -10.56 -1.94 -6.61
C ALA A 229 -10.89 -0.79 -7.56
N ASN A 230 -10.22 0.36 -7.43
CA ASN A 230 -10.55 1.56 -8.19
C ASN A 230 -10.63 1.35 -9.73
N PRO A 231 -9.72 0.60 -10.38
CA PRO A 231 -9.85 0.31 -11.82
C PRO A 231 -11.10 -0.51 -12.17
N GLU A 232 -11.50 -1.43 -11.29
CA GLU A 232 -12.74 -2.22 -11.47
C GLU A 232 -13.98 -1.34 -11.27
N ILE A 233 -13.98 -0.52 -10.22
CA ILE A 233 -15.06 0.43 -9.93
C ILE A 233 -15.24 1.44 -11.05
N ALA A 234 -14.13 1.95 -11.60
CA ALA A 234 -14.13 2.87 -12.74
C ALA A 234 -14.47 2.20 -14.09
N GLY A 235 -14.68 0.88 -14.13
CA GLY A 235 -15.01 0.16 -15.35
C GLY A 235 -13.88 0.14 -16.38
N LEU A 236 -12.62 0.17 -15.95
CA LEU A 236 -11.47 0.13 -16.86
C LEU A 236 -11.35 -1.26 -17.53
N PRO A 237 -10.72 -1.33 -18.72
CA PRO A 237 -10.53 -2.59 -19.42
C PRO A 237 -9.79 -3.65 -18.57
N ASN A 238 -10.12 -4.91 -18.76
CA ASN A 238 -9.56 -6.04 -17.97
C ASN A 238 -8.04 -6.10 -17.98
N TRP A 239 -7.38 -5.66 -19.05
CA TRP A 239 -5.92 -5.64 -19.10
C TRP A 239 -5.32 -4.61 -18.12
N VAL A 240 -6.01 -3.50 -17.85
CA VAL A 240 -5.60 -2.51 -16.82
C VAL A 240 -5.77 -3.10 -15.43
N ILE A 241 -6.90 -3.79 -15.19
CA ILE A 241 -7.16 -4.48 -13.92
C ILE A 241 -6.08 -5.53 -13.65
N ALA A 242 -5.76 -6.35 -14.67
CA ALA A 242 -4.69 -7.34 -14.57
C ALA A 242 -3.31 -6.71 -14.32
N LEU A 243 -3.03 -5.57 -14.94
CA LEU A 243 -1.80 -4.81 -14.72
C LEU A 243 -1.70 -4.30 -13.28
N VAL A 244 -2.80 -3.78 -12.72
CA VAL A 244 -2.86 -3.34 -11.30
C VAL A 244 -2.67 -4.52 -10.36
N ALA A 245 -3.24 -5.67 -10.68
CA ALA A 245 -3.00 -6.91 -9.94
C ALA A 245 -1.51 -7.27 -9.89
N ALA A 246 -0.88 -7.31 -11.06
CA ALA A 246 0.56 -7.59 -11.16
C ALA A 246 1.41 -6.54 -10.42
N GLY A 247 1.04 -5.26 -10.50
CA GLY A 247 1.70 -4.17 -9.79
C GLY A 247 1.58 -4.27 -8.28
N GLY A 248 0.40 -4.59 -7.77
CA GLY A 248 0.15 -4.81 -6.35
C GLY A 248 0.96 -5.98 -5.79
N LEU A 249 1.01 -7.10 -6.52
CA LEU A 249 1.83 -8.24 -6.16
C LEU A 249 3.33 -7.90 -6.20
N ALA A 250 3.77 -7.20 -7.25
CA ALA A 250 5.16 -6.75 -7.38
C ALA A 250 5.57 -5.84 -6.21
N ALA A 251 4.73 -4.90 -5.82
CA ALA A 251 4.98 -3.99 -4.69
C ALA A 251 5.14 -4.76 -3.37
N ALA A 252 4.19 -5.65 -3.06
CA ALA A 252 4.21 -6.45 -1.85
C ALA A 252 5.44 -7.36 -1.76
N LEU A 253 5.71 -8.11 -2.84
CA LEU A 253 6.82 -9.05 -2.87
C LEU A 253 8.19 -8.37 -2.83
N SER A 254 8.35 -7.21 -3.49
CA SER A 254 9.61 -6.46 -3.49
C SER A 254 10.00 -5.95 -2.10
N THR A 255 9.01 -5.39 -1.40
CA THR A 255 9.21 -4.84 -0.05
C THR A 255 9.48 -5.94 0.96
N ALA A 256 8.67 -7.01 0.95
CA ALA A 256 8.85 -8.15 1.84
C ALA A 256 10.25 -8.77 1.73
N ALA A 257 10.74 -8.97 0.51
CA ALA A 257 12.09 -9.52 0.30
C ALA A 257 13.20 -8.63 0.85
N GLY A 258 13.10 -7.31 0.63
CA GLY A 258 14.09 -6.36 1.14
C GLY A 258 14.15 -6.34 2.67
N LEU A 259 12.98 -6.35 3.32
CA LEU A 259 12.88 -6.39 4.79
C LEU A 259 13.40 -7.70 5.37
N LEU A 260 13.00 -8.85 4.80
CA LEU A 260 13.46 -10.16 5.24
C LEU A 260 14.97 -10.31 5.11
N LEU A 261 15.56 -9.79 4.03
CA LEU A 261 17.00 -9.78 3.85
C LEU A 261 17.71 -8.94 4.91
N ALA A 262 17.20 -7.75 5.23
CA ALA A 262 17.75 -6.88 6.26
C ALA A 262 17.70 -7.54 7.64
N ILE A 263 16.55 -8.10 8.02
CA ILE A 263 16.38 -8.79 9.33
C ILE A 263 17.29 -10.02 9.40
N SER A 264 17.34 -10.85 8.36
CA SER A 264 18.14 -12.05 8.37
C SER A 264 19.63 -11.76 8.41
N SER A 265 20.10 -10.69 7.75
CA SER A 265 21.48 -10.22 7.81
C SER A 265 21.82 -9.71 9.20
N ALA A 266 20.98 -8.88 9.79
CA ALA A 266 21.18 -8.37 11.15
C ALA A 266 21.28 -9.51 12.19
N ILE A 267 20.47 -10.53 12.08
CA ILE A 267 20.49 -11.68 13.01
C ILE A 267 21.70 -12.57 12.75
N SER A 268 21.98 -12.94 11.49
CA SER A 268 23.03 -13.92 11.19
C SER A 268 24.44 -13.33 11.17
N HIS A 269 24.61 -12.15 10.60
CA HIS A 269 25.91 -11.51 10.45
C HIS A 269 26.23 -10.62 11.65
N ASP A 270 25.37 -9.64 11.97
CA ASP A 270 25.73 -8.66 12.98
C ASP A 270 25.63 -9.25 14.38
N LEU A 271 24.55 -9.97 14.69
CA LEU A 271 24.34 -10.51 16.03
C LEU A 271 25.07 -11.85 16.24
N LEU A 272 24.80 -12.85 15.40
CA LEU A 272 25.36 -14.21 15.62
C LEU A 272 26.86 -14.22 15.38
N LYS A 273 27.33 -13.76 14.22
CA LYS A 273 28.76 -13.75 13.89
C LYS A 273 29.52 -12.63 14.61
N GLY A 274 28.97 -11.43 14.65
CA GLY A 274 29.65 -10.27 15.24
C GLY A 274 29.76 -10.32 16.75
N VAL A 275 28.78 -10.94 17.45
CA VAL A 275 28.70 -10.92 18.91
C VAL A 275 28.86 -12.29 19.54
N PHE A 276 28.04 -13.29 19.11
CA PHE A 276 27.95 -14.56 19.85
C PHE A 276 28.93 -15.63 19.34
N LYS A 277 29.22 -15.71 18.06
CA LYS A 277 30.06 -16.78 17.48
C LYS A 277 30.91 -16.26 16.33
N PRO A 278 32.00 -15.51 16.60
CA PRO A 278 32.88 -14.95 15.56
C PRO A 278 33.48 -15.97 14.60
N GLU A 279 33.72 -17.19 15.10
CA GLU A 279 34.32 -18.33 14.36
C GLU A 279 33.30 -19.08 13.48
N ILE A 280 32.08 -18.58 13.31
CA ILE A 280 31.04 -19.28 12.53
C ILE A 280 31.46 -19.43 11.06
N THR A 281 31.26 -20.60 10.49
CA THR A 281 31.55 -20.84 9.07
C THR A 281 30.50 -20.17 8.18
N GLU A 282 30.87 -19.83 6.93
CA GLU A 282 29.94 -19.25 5.95
C GLU A 282 28.68 -20.12 5.72
N LYS A 283 28.82 -21.45 5.76
CA LYS A 283 27.70 -22.38 5.63
C LYS A 283 26.72 -22.30 6.82
N GLU A 284 27.24 -22.19 8.02
CA GLU A 284 26.45 -22.05 9.23
C GLU A 284 25.79 -20.67 9.29
N GLU A 285 26.51 -19.60 8.91
CA GLU A 285 25.97 -18.25 8.79
C GLU A 285 24.80 -18.18 7.79
N LEU A 286 24.96 -18.80 6.61
CA LEU A 286 23.89 -18.91 5.61
C LEU A 286 22.69 -19.71 6.13
N LYS A 287 22.92 -20.80 6.88
CA LYS A 287 21.85 -21.57 7.51
C LYS A 287 21.12 -20.75 8.56
N ALA A 288 21.84 -20.03 9.39
CA ALA A 288 21.26 -19.13 10.41
C ALA A 288 20.43 -18.03 9.75
N SER A 289 20.93 -17.41 8.67
CA SER A 289 20.18 -16.42 7.89
C SER A 289 18.86 -16.98 7.35
N ARG A 290 18.85 -18.18 6.78
CA ARG A 290 17.62 -18.84 6.30
C ARG A 290 16.63 -19.14 7.42
N VAL A 291 17.10 -19.59 8.57
CA VAL A 291 16.25 -19.84 9.75
C VAL A 291 15.66 -18.54 10.28
N ALA A 292 16.48 -17.48 10.38
CA ALA A 292 16.00 -16.16 10.78
C ALA A 292 14.94 -15.62 9.82
N MET A 293 15.14 -15.81 8.52
CA MET A 293 14.17 -15.42 7.49
C MET A 293 12.84 -16.17 7.63
N ALA A 294 12.91 -17.50 7.83
CA ALA A 294 11.72 -18.33 8.06
C ALA A 294 10.93 -17.90 9.31
N ALA A 295 11.65 -17.65 10.42
CA ALA A 295 11.04 -17.17 11.65
C ALA A 295 10.39 -15.79 11.47
N SER A 296 11.05 -14.88 10.74
CA SER A 296 10.50 -13.56 10.44
C SER A 296 9.24 -13.62 9.59
N ILE A 297 9.17 -14.55 8.61
CA ILE A 297 7.95 -14.77 7.81
C ILE A 297 6.81 -15.28 8.69
N ALA A 298 7.08 -16.20 9.62
CA ALA A 298 6.07 -16.71 10.54
C ALA A 298 5.51 -15.59 11.45
N VAL A 299 6.39 -14.73 11.98
CA VAL A 299 5.97 -13.57 12.77
C VAL A 299 5.17 -12.57 11.93
N ALA A 300 5.64 -12.26 10.72
CA ALA A 300 4.92 -11.39 9.79
C ALA A 300 3.55 -11.96 9.42
N GLY A 301 3.46 -13.29 9.23
CA GLY A 301 2.20 -13.98 8.98
C GLY A 301 1.21 -13.86 10.13
N TYR A 302 1.68 -14.00 11.37
CA TYR A 302 0.84 -13.78 12.55
C TYR A 302 0.22 -12.38 12.55
N PHE A 303 0.99 -11.33 12.25
CA PHE A 303 0.47 -9.97 12.11
C PHE A 303 -0.38 -9.79 10.85
N GLY A 304 -0.18 -10.59 9.83
CA GLY A 304 -1.05 -10.61 8.65
C GLY A 304 -2.44 -11.17 8.95
N PHE A 305 -2.55 -12.21 9.79
CA PHE A 305 -3.83 -12.75 10.28
C PHE A 305 -4.50 -11.83 11.31
N ASN A 306 -3.70 -11.11 12.10
CA ASN A 306 -4.16 -10.23 13.17
C ASN A 306 -3.57 -8.82 12.96
N PRO A 307 -4.00 -8.09 11.92
CA PRO A 307 -3.42 -6.80 11.61
C PRO A 307 -3.72 -5.80 12.74
N PRO A 308 -2.70 -5.12 13.27
CA PRO A 308 -2.89 -4.14 14.34
C PRO A 308 -3.59 -2.88 13.86
N ASP A 309 -3.49 -2.57 12.57
CA ASP A 309 -4.12 -1.43 11.90
C ASP A 309 -4.15 -1.72 10.38
N PHE A 310 -4.78 -0.86 9.58
CA PHE A 310 -4.65 -0.92 8.12
C PHE A 310 -3.18 -0.74 7.68
N ALA A 311 -2.83 -1.20 6.47
CA ALA A 311 -1.44 -1.32 6.05
C ALA A 311 -0.63 -0.01 6.19
N ALA A 312 -1.19 1.13 5.79
CA ALA A 312 -0.50 2.42 5.91
C ALA A 312 -0.27 2.86 7.36
N GLY A 313 -1.20 2.56 8.29
CA GLY A 313 -1.03 2.82 9.72
C GLY A 313 0.11 2.01 10.33
N THR A 314 0.17 0.71 10.01
CA THR A 314 1.26 -0.18 10.45
C THR A 314 2.62 0.28 9.90
N VAL A 315 2.67 0.71 8.64
CA VAL A 315 3.89 1.27 8.03
C VAL A 315 4.32 2.55 8.72
N ALA A 316 3.41 3.47 9.03
CA ALA A 316 3.72 4.70 9.74
C ALA A 316 4.33 4.45 11.13
N LEU A 317 3.86 3.43 11.85
CA LEU A 317 4.46 2.99 13.11
C LEU A 317 5.92 2.53 12.93
N ALA A 318 6.19 1.74 11.89
CA ALA A 318 7.55 1.27 11.57
C ALA A 318 8.50 2.44 11.25
N PHE A 319 8.04 3.44 10.50
CA PHE A 319 8.80 4.66 10.24
C PHE A 319 9.07 5.46 11.53
N GLY A 320 8.09 5.58 12.42
CA GLY A 320 8.25 6.22 13.72
C GLY A 320 9.30 5.53 14.58
N LEU A 321 9.29 4.20 14.63
CA LEU A 321 10.31 3.41 15.32
C LEU A 321 11.70 3.60 14.71
N ALA A 322 11.83 3.62 13.40
CA ALA A 322 13.10 3.88 12.71
C ALA A 322 13.61 5.30 12.97
N ALA A 323 12.73 6.30 12.99
CA ALA A 323 13.06 7.69 13.29
C ALA A 323 13.58 7.90 14.71
N SER A 324 13.04 7.16 15.67
CA SER A 324 13.40 7.29 17.08
C SER A 324 14.59 6.42 17.53
N SER A 325 14.96 5.39 16.76
CA SER A 325 16.00 4.42 17.15
C SER A 325 17.18 4.43 16.19
N ILE A 326 16.97 3.97 14.95
CA ILE A 326 18.09 3.74 14.00
C ILE A 326 18.64 5.05 13.46
N PHE A 327 17.76 6.01 13.12
CA PHE A 327 18.21 7.29 12.57
C PHE A 327 19.14 8.08 13.51
N PRO A 328 18.84 8.29 14.81
CA PRO A 328 19.75 8.96 15.72
C PRO A 328 21.09 8.24 15.84
N ALA A 329 21.08 6.91 15.94
CA ALA A 329 22.32 6.12 16.02
C ALA A 329 23.16 6.27 14.75
N LEU A 330 22.54 6.28 13.57
CA LEU A 330 23.22 6.49 12.29
C LEU A 330 23.85 7.89 12.23
N MET A 331 23.09 8.92 12.59
CA MET A 331 23.57 10.31 12.58
C MET A 331 24.74 10.50 13.53
N MET A 332 24.64 10.00 14.76
CA MET A 332 25.73 10.06 15.73
C MET A 332 26.97 9.29 15.24
N GLY A 333 26.79 8.13 14.63
CA GLY A 333 27.92 7.34 14.10
C GLY A 333 28.61 7.94 12.86
N ILE A 334 27.95 8.84 12.12
CA ILE A 334 28.54 9.53 10.97
C ILE A 334 29.22 10.84 11.38
N PHE A 335 28.65 11.58 12.33
CA PHE A 335 29.06 12.97 12.63
C PHE A 335 29.75 13.16 13.98
N SER A 336 29.83 12.15 14.81
CA SER A 336 30.62 12.13 16.05
C SER A 336 31.88 11.28 15.86
#